data_dbd5915732a3ad70a64b4ab96eb9ef77
#
_entry.id   dbd5915732a3ad70a64b4ab96eb9ef77
#
_cell.length_a   1.000
_cell.length_b   1.000
_cell.length_c   1.000
_cell.angle_alpha   90.00
_cell.angle_beta   90.00
_cell.angle_gamma   90.00
#
_symmetry.space_group_name_H-M   'P 1'
#
loop_
_entity.id
_entity.type
_entity.pdbx_description
1 polymer ?
#
loop_
_entity_poly.entity_id
_entity_poly.type
_entity_poly.pdbx_seq_one_letter_code
_entity_poly.pdbx_strand_id
1 'polypeptide(L)'
;PVLPKEWLKDTRYLVNPTGRFVIGGPQDDCGLTGRKIIVDTYGGACPHGGGAFSGKDPSKVDRSAAYAGRYVAKNIVAAAERLMEN
;
A
#
# COMPACT_ATOMS: atom_id res chain seq x y z
N PRO A 1 11.33 -13.26 -23.80
CA PRO A 1 10.53 -14.36 -24.32
C PRO A 1 9.84 -15.19 -23.24
N VAL A 2 9.90 -14.74 -21.96
CA VAL A 2 9.18 -15.43 -20.89
C VAL A 2 7.70 -15.06 -20.90
N LEU A 3 7.39 -13.81 -21.25
CA LEU A 3 6.01 -13.30 -21.28
C LEU A 3 5.51 -13.17 -22.72
N PRO A 4 4.19 -13.34 -22.96
CA PRO A 4 3.61 -13.09 -24.28
C PRO A 4 3.88 -11.65 -24.75
N LYS A 5 4.11 -11.49 -26.05
CA LYS A 5 4.42 -10.17 -26.62
C LYS A 5 3.28 -9.17 -26.42
N GLU A 6 2.04 -9.61 -26.50
CA GLU A 6 0.88 -8.75 -26.34
C GLU A 6 0.77 -8.15 -24.92
N TRP A 7 1.38 -8.81 -23.92
CA TRP A 7 1.40 -8.29 -22.55
C TRP A 7 2.44 -7.20 -22.38
N LEU A 8 3.44 -7.17 -23.25
CA LEU A 8 4.53 -6.19 -23.16
C LEU A 8 4.21 -4.87 -23.87
N LYS A 9 3.13 -4.85 -24.66
CA LYS A 9 2.69 -3.64 -25.35
C LYS A 9 2.13 -2.64 -24.34
N ASP A 10 2.58 -1.40 -24.43
CA ASP A 10 2.17 -0.31 -23.55
C ASP A 10 2.47 -0.56 -22.07
N THR A 11 3.40 -1.48 -21.80
CA THR A 11 3.82 -1.78 -20.42
C THR A 11 4.91 -0.81 -19.98
N ARG A 12 4.74 -0.27 -18.79
CA ARG A 12 5.76 0.60 -18.19
C ARG A 12 6.75 -0.26 -17.41
N TYR A 13 8.03 -0.11 -17.72
CA TYR A 13 9.08 -0.88 -17.05
C TYR A 13 9.78 -0.02 -16.02
N LEU A 14 9.80 -0.49 -14.77
CA LEU A 14 10.48 0.18 -13.66
C LEU A 14 11.57 -0.75 -13.14
N VAL A 15 12.82 -0.37 -13.36
CA VAL A 15 13.98 -1.14 -12.89
C VAL A 15 14.76 -0.25 -11.94
N ASN A 16 14.75 -0.61 -10.64
CA ASN A 16 15.38 0.16 -9.57
C ASN A 16 15.04 1.66 -9.67
N PRO A 17 13.74 2.03 -9.72
CA PRO A 17 13.33 3.41 -10.00
C PRO A 17 13.71 4.39 -8.91
N THR A 18 14.00 3.91 -7.69
CA THR A 18 14.41 4.77 -6.58
C THR A 18 15.91 4.96 -6.50
N GLY A 19 16.67 4.35 -7.42
CA GLY A 19 18.11 4.53 -7.51
C GLY A 19 18.88 3.21 -7.50
N ARG A 20 20.10 3.28 -7.00
CA ARG A 20 21.02 2.15 -7.04
C ARG A 20 20.68 1.12 -5.97
N PHE A 21 20.58 -0.15 -6.36
CA PHE A 21 20.38 -1.28 -5.47
C PHE A 21 21.70 -2.05 -5.35
N VAL A 22 22.30 -2.08 -4.15
CA VAL A 22 23.62 -2.66 -3.92
C VAL A 22 23.55 -3.81 -2.93
N ILE A 23 22.86 -3.64 -1.81
CA ILE A 23 22.78 -4.63 -0.74
C ILE A 23 21.38 -5.24 -0.76
N GLY A 24 21.32 -6.58 -0.75
CA GLY A 24 20.07 -7.31 -0.74
C GLY A 24 20.14 -8.51 0.20
N GLY A 25 19.04 -9.27 0.27
CA GLY A 25 18.95 -10.46 1.09
C GLY A 25 18.92 -10.15 2.59
N PRO A 26 19.34 -11.12 3.44
CA PRO A 26 19.22 -10.98 4.90
C PRO A 26 20.02 -9.83 5.50
N GLN A 27 21.00 -9.32 4.79
CA GLN A 27 21.82 -8.21 5.28
C GLN A 27 21.09 -6.86 5.11
N ASP A 28 20.15 -6.81 4.20
CA ASP A 28 19.34 -5.62 3.95
C ASP A 28 17.94 -5.84 4.52
N ASP A 29 16.94 -5.23 3.94
CA ASP A 29 15.55 -5.37 4.36
C ASP A 29 14.93 -6.64 3.78
N CYS A 30 14.46 -7.52 4.64
CA CYS A 30 13.78 -8.76 4.26
C CYS A 30 12.31 -8.70 4.65
N GLY A 31 11.44 -9.33 3.85
CA GLY A 31 10.03 -9.45 4.18
C GLY A 31 9.79 -10.36 5.39
N LEU A 32 8.72 -10.10 6.12
CA LEU A 32 8.35 -10.88 7.30
C LEU A 32 7.02 -11.61 7.09
N THR A 33 6.91 -12.80 7.71
CA THR A 33 5.68 -13.56 7.74
C THR A 33 4.63 -12.84 8.60
N GLY A 34 3.38 -12.85 8.17
CA GLY A 34 2.27 -12.23 8.89
C GLY A 34 2.01 -10.77 8.53
N ARG A 35 2.92 -10.14 7.79
CA ARG A 35 2.73 -8.76 7.31
C ARG A 35 2.16 -8.78 5.90
N LYS A 36 0.87 -9.07 5.80
CA LYS A 36 0.13 -9.16 4.54
C LYS A 36 -0.60 -7.85 4.30
N ILE A 37 0.15 -6.85 3.84
CA ILE A 37 -0.32 -5.45 3.80
C ILE A 37 -1.54 -5.24 2.91
N ILE A 38 -1.62 -5.94 1.81
CA ILE A 38 -2.76 -5.78 0.88
C ILE A 38 -4.00 -6.48 1.44
N VAL A 39 -3.84 -7.63 2.09
CA VAL A 39 -4.93 -8.31 2.80
C VAL A 39 -5.45 -7.45 3.95
N ASP A 40 -4.54 -6.83 4.70
CA ASP A 40 -4.88 -5.99 5.85
C ASP A 40 -5.55 -4.66 5.45
N THR A 41 -5.52 -4.31 4.19
CA THR A 41 -6.11 -3.08 3.67
C THR A 41 -7.30 -3.40 2.76
N TYR A 42 -7.26 -3.01 1.51
CA TYR A 42 -8.45 -3.12 0.64
C TYR A 42 -8.29 -4.15 -0.47
N GLY A 43 -7.39 -5.12 -0.31
CA GLY A 43 -7.24 -6.22 -1.24
C GLY A 43 -6.83 -5.81 -2.65
N GLY A 44 -6.18 -4.66 -2.80
CA GLY A 44 -5.77 -4.15 -4.09
C GLY A 44 -6.79 -3.24 -4.78
N ALA A 45 -7.94 -2.97 -4.14
CA ALA A 45 -8.94 -2.07 -4.71
C ALA A 45 -8.44 -0.62 -4.77
N CYS A 46 -7.52 -0.26 -3.88
CA CYS A 46 -6.90 1.07 -3.86
C CYS A 46 -5.39 0.94 -4.00
N PRO A 47 -4.72 1.95 -4.57
CA PRO A 47 -3.26 1.98 -4.55
C PRO A 47 -2.72 1.94 -3.13
N HIS A 48 -1.59 1.29 -2.94
CA HIS A 48 -0.94 1.18 -1.63
C HIS A 48 0.55 1.44 -1.79
N GLY A 49 1.09 2.29 -0.92
CA GLY A 49 2.50 2.68 -0.97
C GLY A 49 3.43 1.77 -0.18
N GLY A 50 2.88 0.78 0.52
CA GLY A 50 3.64 -0.07 1.43
C GLY A 50 3.29 0.21 2.88
N GLY A 51 4.01 -0.40 3.80
CA GLY A 51 3.79 -0.18 5.23
C GLY A 51 2.80 -1.17 5.84
N ALA A 52 3.32 -2.05 6.70
CA ALA A 52 2.52 -3.03 7.41
C ALA A 52 1.96 -2.44 8.70
N PHE A 53 0.84 -2.98 9.18
CA PHE A 53 0.21 -2.57 10.45
C PHE A 53 0.61 -3.48 11.60
N SER A 54 0.76 -4.78 11.33
CA SER A 54 0.98 -5.79 12.35
C SER A 54 2.25 -5.52 13.14
N GLY A 55 2.15 -5.59 14.46
CA GLY A 55 3.27 -5.41 15.37
C GLY A 55 3.70 -3.96 15.60
N LYS A 56 2.95 -3.00 15.07
CA LYS A 56 3.28 -1.57 15.23
C LYS A 56 2.38 -0.91 16.27
N ASP A 57 2.98 -0.05 17.08
CA ASP A 57 2.27 0.77 18.05
C ASP A 57 1.85 2.11 17.42
N PRO A 58 1.06 2.95 18.13
CA PRO A 58 0.58 4.21 17.56
C PRO A 58 1.66 5.21 17.18
N SER A 59 2.90 5.04 17.65
CA SER A 59 4.01 5.92 17.26
C SER A 59 4.49 5.67 15.83
N LYS A 60 4.07 4.55 15.22
CA LYS A 60 4.48 4.18 13.85
C LYS A 60 3.53 4.78 12.85
N VAL A 61 4.04 5.65 11.99
CA VAL A 61 3.24 6.43 11.05
C VAL A 61 2.48 5.56 10.03
N ASP A 62 3.07 4.46 9.58
CA ASP A 62 2.41 3.58 8.62
C ASP A 62 1.04 3.10 9.13
N ARG A 63 0.95 2.83 10.42
CA ARG A 63 -0.30 2.38 11.05
C ARG A 63 -1.18 3.55 11.46
N SER A 64 -0.64 4.49 12.22
CA SER A 64 -1.42 5.60 12.77
C SER A 64 -1.95 6.55 11.70
N ALA A 65 -1.16 6.85 10.69
CA ALA A 65 -1.60 7.71 9.59
C ALA A 65 -2.67 7.02 8.74
N ALA A 66 -2.55 5.72 8.49
CA ALA A 66 -3.55 4.97 7.73
C ALA A 66 -4.88 4.93 8.47
N TYR A 67 -4.86 4.70 9.77
CA TYR A 67 -6.08 4.68 10.60
C TYR A 67 -6.72 6.07 10.68
N ALA A 68 -5.92 7.10 10.85
CA ALA A 68 -6.41 8.49 10.86
C ALA A 68 -7.00 8.88 9.51
N GLY A 69 -6.37 8.50 8.42
CA GLY A 69 -6.87 8.76 7.07
C GLY A 69 -8.22 8.12 6.83
N ARG A 70 -8.39 6.86 7.25
CA ARG A 70 -9.69 6.19 7.16
C ARG A 70 -10.75 6.87 8.01
N TYR A 71 -10.40 7.28 9.22
CA TYR A 71 -11.31 8.00 10.11
C TYR A 71 -11.84 9.27 9.43
N VAL A 72 -10.94 10.06 8.84
CA VAL A 72 -11.30 11.27 8.13
C VAL A 72 -12.22 10.96 6.94
N ALA A 73 -11.85 9.98 6.14
CA ALA A 73 -12.62 9.60 4.94
C ALA A 73 -14.04 9.13 5.31
N LYS A 74 -14.16 8.30 6.33
CA LYS A 74 -15.46 7.81 6.78
C LYS A 74 -16.36 8.95 7.28
N ASN A 75 -15.78 9.90 7.99
CA ASN A 75 -16.55 11.04 8.49
C ASN A 75 -17.02 11.95 7.36
N ILE A 76 -16.19 12.16 6.34
CA ILE A 76 -16.58 12.95 5.16
C ILE A 76 -17.73 12.27 4.43
N VAL A 77 -17.65 10.97 4.21
CA VAL A 77 -18.71 10.23 3.51
C VAL A 77 -20.00 10.28 4.31
N ALA A 78 -19.95 10.06 5.62
CA ALA A 78 -21.14 10.11 6.47
C ALA A 78 -21.79 11.49 6.46
N ALA A 79 -20.99 12.56 6.47
CA ALA A 79 -21.50 13.91 6.38
C ALA A 79 -22.17 14.19 5.02
N ALA A 80 -21.56 13.72 3.95
CA ALA A 80 -22.13 13.87 2.61
C ALA A 80 -23.45 13.12 2.46
N GLU A 81 -23.55 11.91 3.00
CA GLU A 81 -24.79 11.13 2.99
C GLU A 81 -25.91 11.87 3.73
N ARG A 82 -25.63 12.46 4.88
CA ARG A 82 -26.62 13.25 5.62
C ARG A 82 -27.10 14.44 4.82
N LEU A 83 -26.21 15.12 4.13
CA LEU A 83 -26.59 16.27 3.29
C LEU A 83 -27.48 15.84 2.12
N MET A 84 -27.24 14.66 1.57
CA MET A 84 -28.04 14.14 0.46
C MET A 84 -29.41 13.65 0.91
N GLU A 85 -29.59 13.25 2.15
CA GLU A 85 -30.89 12.84 2.70
C GLU A 85 -31.81 14.01 3.00
N ASN A 86 -31.26 15.19 3.19
CA ASN A 86 -32.01 16.42 3.43
C ASN A 86 -32.22 17.19 2.14
#